data_ebd92bb95b9472b40bbf972e99b19998
#
_entry.id   ebd92bb95b9472b40bbf972e99b19998
#
_cell.length_a   1.000
_cell.length_b   1.000
_cell.length_c   1.000
_cell.angle_alpha   90.00
_cell.angle_beta   90.00
_cell.angle_gamma   90.00
#
_symmetry.space_group_name_H-M   'P 1'
#
loop_
_entity.id
_entity.type
_entity.pdbx_description
1 polymer ?
#
loop_
_entity_poly.entity_id
_entity_poly.type
_entity_poly.pdbx_seq_one_letter_code
_entity_poly.pdbx_strand_id
1 'polypeptide(L)'
;ASLVNGETITTYIDTGVIYPQIKKNPSTIYSFLLVTGYLKAVKTTLSFNGDFMCEISLPNREIALVYHKEILQKFEAMIPQSTAIAVQEAIFSGDNRKLKTQIQTLLMESASSFDTAGENFYHGFMLGLCALLGGFFVTSNRESGEGRYDIQLKPVKKGLPGIIIELKAEKNGTEESLKQLSETALKQIQEKQYDTELRAAGVEVIYKYGVAFCGKRVEVAVG
;
A
#
# COMPACT_ATOMS: atom_id res chain seq x y z
N ALA A 1 8.04 0.33 -1.33
CA ALA A 1 7.16 0.60 -0.19
C ALA A 1 7.98 0.92 1.06
N SER A 2 8.81 0.01 1.59
CA SER A 2 9.55 0.20 2.86
C SER A 2 10.34 1.50 2.95
N LEU A 3 11.15 1.85 1.97
CA LEU A 3 11.93 3.10 1.98
C LEU A 3 11.06 4.37 2.03
N VAL A 4 9.93 4.38 1.31
CA VAL A 4 9.00 5.52 1.29
C VAL A 4 8.27 5.66 2.62
N ASN A 5 8.08 4.56 3.34
CA ASN A 5 7.51 4.53 4.70
C ASN A 5 8.52 4.90 5.80
N GLY A 6 9.76 5.23 5.44
CA GLY A 6 10.82 5.60 6.38
C GLY A 6 11.57 4.41 6.97
N GLU A 7 11.34 3.20 6.47
CA GLU A 7 12.07 2.00 6.86
C GLU A 7 13.42 1.93 6.14
N THR A 8 14.32 1.08 6.63
CA THR A 8 15.60 0.79 5.99
C THR A 8 15.55 -0.52 5.21
N ILE A 9 16.37 -0.63 4.18
CA ILE A 9 16.57 -1.87 3.43
C ILE A 9 18.05 -2.24 3.48
N THR A 10 18.35 -3.50 3.77
CA THR A 10 19.72 -4.04 3.68
C THR A 10 19.93 -4.66 2.32
N THR A 11 20.95 -4.22 1.59
CA THR A 11 21.27 -4.69 0.24
C THR A 11 22.77 -4.62 -0.04
N TYR A 12 23.21 -5.41 -1.03
CA TYR A 12 24.56 -5.28 -1.56
C TYR A 12 24.68 -4.06 -2.45
N ILE A 13 25.80 -3.35 -2.35
CA ILE A 13 26.08 -2.13 -3.10
C ILE A 13 27.32 -2.33 -3.95
N ASP A 14 27.16 -2.11 -5.24
CA ASP A 14 28.24 -2.01 -6.21
C ASP A 14 28.47 -0.52 -6.53
N THR A 15 29.62 0.02 -6.09
CA THR A 15 29.99 1.41 -6.34
C THR A 15 30.45 1.67 -7.78
N GLY A 16 30.72 0.62 -8.52
CA GLY A 16 31.13 0.67 -9.95
C GLY A 16 29.96 0.53 -10.92
N VAL A 17 28.72 0.57 -10.45
CA VAL A 17 27.52 0.39 -11.29
C VAL A 17 27.42 1.42 -12.41
N ILE A 18 27.20 0.96 -13.64
CA ILE A 18 26.97 1.79 -14.82
C ILE A 18 25.53 1.65 -15.33
N TYR A 19 25.01 2.73 -15.94
CA TYR A 19 23.61 2.86 -16.39
C TYR A 19 23.06 1.65 -17.17
N PRO A 20 23.80 1.02 -18.12
CA PRO A 20 23.29 -0.15 -18.84
C PRO A 20 23.04 -1.40 -17.99
N GLN A 21 23.57 -1.47 -16.78
CA GLN A 21 23.43 -2.62 -15.87
C GLN A 21 22.19 -2.52 -14.97
N ILE A 22 21.56 -1.35 -14.86
CA ILE A 22 20.44 -1.08 -13.93
C ILE A 22 19.26 -2.05 -14.13
N LYS A 23 19.01 -2.52 -15.34
CA LYS A 23 17.88 -3.40 -15.66
C LYS A 23 18.10 -4.88 -15.32
N LYS A 24 19.31 -5.26 -14.89
CA LYS A 24 19.69 -6.67 -14.74
C LYS A 24 19.42 -7.25 -13.34
N ASN A 25 19.44 -6.44 -12.30
CA ASN A 25 19.31 -6.90 -10.93
C ASN A 25 18.76 -5.77 -10.04
N PRO A 26 17.82 -6.03 -9.10
CA PRO A 26 17.31 -5.02 -8.15
C PRO A 26 18.40 -4.34 -7.31
N SER A 27 19.45 -5.06 -6.89
CA SER A 27 20.58 -4.49 -6.13
C SER A 27 21.33 -3.41 -6.92
N THR A 28 21.38 -3.53 -8.25
CA THR A 28 22.01 -2.54 -9.14
C THR A 28 21.24 -1.22 -9.16
N ILE A 29 19.92 -1.27 -9.04
CA ILE A 29 19.08 -0.07 -8.90
C ILE A 29 19.39 0.66 -7.59
N TYR A 30 19.49 -0.07 -6.47
CA TYR A 30 19.82 0.51 -5.19
C TYR A 30 21.23 1.11 -5.16
N SER A 31 22.18 0.42 -5.78
CA SER A 31 23.56 0.91 -5.95
C SER A 31 23.60 2.22 -6.72
N PHE A 32 22.90 2.30 -7.85
CA PHE A 32 22.80 3.51 -8.66
C PHE A 32 22.14 4.67 -7.87
N LEU A 33 21.02 4.41 -7.20
CA LEU A 33 20.31 5.41 -6.42
C LEU A 33 21.15 5.91 -5.22
N LEU A 34 21.96 5.06 -4.62
CA LEU A 34 22.87 5.44 -3.54
C LEU A 34 24.01 6.32 -4.07
N VAL A 35 24.68 5.92 -5.16
CA VAL A 35 25.79 6.69 -5.75
C VAL A 35 25.32 8.06 -6.28
N THR A 36 24.09 8.16 -6.78
CA THR A 36 23.50 9.40 -7.27
C THR A 36 22.87 10.27 -6.16
N GLY A 37 22.91 9.82 -4.89
CA GLY A 37 22.40 10.59 -3.76
C GLY A 37 20.88 10.53 -3.55
N TYR A 38 20.15 9.72 -4.31
CA TYR A 38 18.73 9.46 -4.09
C TYR A 38 18.45 8.52 -2.93
N LEU A 39 19.47 7.83 -2.42
CA LEU A 39 19.47 7.07 -1.18
C LEU A 39 20.68 7.47 -0.35
N LYS A 40 20.65 7.18 0.95
CA LYS A 40 21.79 7.31 1.86
C LYS A 40 22.10 5.99 2.53
N ALA A 41 23.35 5.69 2.79
CA ALA A 41 23.76 4.60 3.66
C ALA A 41 23.60 5.04 5.13
N VAL A 42 22.86 4.26 5.90
CA VAL A 42 22.73 4.41 7.35
C VAL A 42 23.84 3.64 8.04
N LYS A 43 24.14 2.45 7.52
CA LYS A 43 25.18 1.56 8.01
C LYS A 43 25.83 0.84 6.84
N THR A 44 27.15 0.72 6.87
CA THR A 44 27.92 -0.02 5.86
C THR A 44 28.76 -1.07 6.54
N THR A 45 28.71 -2.30 6.07
CA THR A 45 29.53 -3.42 6.54
C THR A 45 30.18 -4.10 5.34
N LEU A 46 31.41 -4.53 5.48
CA LEU A 46 32.07 -5.39 4.50
C LEU A 46 31.55 -6.83 4.67
N SER A 47 31.09 -7.42 3.60
CA SER A 47 30.79 -8.84 3.51
C SER A 47 32.06 -9.66 3.55
N PHE A 48 31.95 -10.94 3.89
CA PHE A 48 33.09 -11.89 3.90
C PHE A 48 33.78 -12.00 2.51
N ASN A 49 33.06 -11.71 1.43
CA ASN A 49 33.56 -11.73 0.06
C ASN A 49 34.14 -10.37 -0.41
N GLY A 50 34.21 -9.37 0.47
CA GLY A 50 34.68 -8.02 0.11
C GLY A 50 33.64 -7.10 -0.51
N ASP A 51 32.39 -7.53 -0.64
CA ASP A 51 31.30 -6.70 -1.13
C ASP A 51 30.79 -5.76 -0.02
N PHE A 52 30.35 -4.56 -0.38
CA PHE A 52 29.70 -3.65 0.54
C PHE A 52 28.23 -4.04 0.75
N MET A 53 27.87 -4.37 1.98
CA MET A 53 26.50 -4.55 2.41
C MET A 53 26.07 -3.29 3.17
N CYS A 54 25.07 -2.59 2.64
CA CYS A 54 24.59 -1.33 3.20
C CYS A 54 23.14 -1.45 3.67
N GLU A 55 22.88 -0.89 4.82
CA GLU A 55 21.55 -0.52 5.25
C GLU A 55 21.26 0.88 4.69
N ILE A 56 20.29 0.97 3.78
CA ILE A 56 19.98 2.18 3.03
C ILE A 56 18.62 2.76 3.42
N SER A 57 18.49 4.08 3.36
CA SER A 57 17.24 4.81 3.59
C SER A 57 17.12 6.00 2.63
N LEU A 58 15.95 6.65 2.64
CA LEU A 58 15.80 7.94 1.96
C LEU A 58 16.63 9.01 2.68
N PRO A 59 17.33 9.89 1.94
CA PRO A 59 18.23 10.87 2.55
C PRO A 59 17.49 11.96 3.33
N ASN A 60 16.33 12.40 2.84
CA ASN A 60 15.53 13.47 3.41
C ASN A 60 14.07 13.39 2.96
N ARG A 61 13.25 14.30 3.51
CA ARG A 61 11.81 14.38 3.23
C ARG A 61 11.51 14.83 1.80
N GLU A 62 12.35 15.65 1.20
CA GLU A 62 12.16 16.14 -0.17
C GLU A 62 12.28 14.99 -1.17
N ILE A 63 13.29 14.15 -1.04
CA ILE A 63 13.43 12.96 -1.86
C ILE A 63 12.28 11.96 -1.62
N ALA A 64 11.80 11.81 -0.39
CA ALA A 64 10.61 11.00 -0.12
C ALA A 64 9.38 11.52 -0.87
N LEU A 65 9.18 12.83 -0.93
CA LEU A 65 8.10 13.47 -1.69
C LEU A 65 8.25 13.27 -3.20
N VAL A 66 9.49 13.33 -3.74
CA VAL A 66 9.75 13.04 -5.16
C VAL A 66 9.37 11.60 -5.50
N TYR A 67 9.81 10.62 -4.70
CA TYR A 67 9.45 9.22 -4.92
C TYR A 67 7.94 9.01 -4.82
N HIS A 68 7.30 9.64 -3.84
CA HIS A 68 5.85 9.54 -3.67
C HIS A 68 5.11 10.10 -4.89
N LYS A 69 5.51 11.29 -5.35
CA LYS A 69 4.94 11.95 -6.54
C LYS A 69 5.15 11.12 -7.82
N GLU A 70 6.34 10.59 -8.05
CA GLU A 70 6.64 9.75 -9.23
C GLU A 70 5.83 8.45 -9.24
N ILE A 71 5.68 7.81 -8.07
CA ILE A 71 4.84 6.62 -7.92
C ILE A 71 3.38 6.98 -8.21
N LEU A 72 2.87 8.07 -7.61
CA LEU A 72 1.49 8.52 -7.83
C LEU A 72 1.23 8.85 -9.29
N GLN A 73 2.11 9.59 -9.96
CA GLN A 73 1.95 9.93 -11.38
C GLN A 73 1.87 8.69 -12.28
N LYS A 74 2.64 7.63 -11.96
CA LYS A 74 2.52 6.37 -12.68
C LYS A 74 1.19 5.67 -12.44
N PHE A 75 0.69 5.68 -11.20
CA PHE A 75 -0.64 5.15 -10.89
C PHE A 75 -1.76 5.97 -11.53
N GLU A 76 -1.68 7.31 -11.49
CA GLU A 76 -2.63 8.20 -12.15
C GLU A 76 -2.69 7.95 -13.68
N ALA A 77 -1.54 7.67 -14.31
CA ALA A 77 -1.50 7.32 -15.73
C ALA A 77 -2.12 5.94 -16.05
N MET A 78 -2.18 5.05 -15.06
CA MET A 78 -2.75 3.70 -15.21
C MET A 78 -4.24 3.63 -14.84
N ILE A 79 -4.74 4.55 -14.02
CA ILE A 79 -6.11 4.57 -13.52
C ILE A 79 -6.83 5.80 -14.10
N PRO A 80 -7.89 5.64 -14.89
CA PRO A 80 -8.69 6.76 -15.37
C PRO A 80 -9.17 7.63 -14.20
N GLN A 81 -9.11 8.95 -14.36
CA GLN A 81 -9.52 9.90 -13.30
C GLN A 81 -10.97 9.68 -12.87
N SER A 82 -11.86 9.31 -13.79
CA SER A 82 -13.25 8.94 -13.49
C SER A 82 -13.37 7.76 -12.53
N THR A 83 -12.48 6.77 -12.67
CA THR A 83 -12.45 5.59 -11.79
C THR A 83 -11.92 5.95 -10.41
N ALA A 84 -10.87 6.76 -10.32
CA ALA A 84 -10.37 7.25 -9.03
C ALA A 84 -11.43 8.05 -8.26
N ILE A 85 -12.20 8.90 -8.94
CA ILE A 85 -13.34 9.64 -8.36
C ILE A 85 -14.42 8.66 -7.89
N ALA A 86 -14.79 7.67 -8.70
CA ALA A 86 -15.81 6.70 -8.34
C ALA A 86 -15.42 5.84 -7.13
N VAL A 87 -14.14 5.47 -7.02
CA VAL A 87 -13.61 4.78 -5.82
C VAL A 87 -13.66 5.70 -4.61
N GLN A 88 -13.26 6.96 -4.77
CA GLN A 88 -13.30 7.94 -3.69
C GLN A 88 -14.73 8.13 -3.17
N GLU A 89 -15.70 8.32 -4.03
CA GLU A 89 -17.12 8.44 -3.65
C GLU A 89 -17.61 7.18 -2.92
N ALA A 90 -17.29 5.99 -3.45
CA ALA A 90 -17.75 4.74 -2.85
C ALA A 90 -17.16 4.53 -1.44
N ILE A 91 -15.86 4.78 -1.28
CA ILE A 91 -15.16 4.56 0.01
C ILE A 91 -15.58 5.59 1.07
N PHE A 92 -15.98 6.81 0.66
CA PHE A 92 -16.39 7.86 1.58
C PHE A 92 -17.89 7.85 1.93
N SER A 93 -18.69 7.14 1.12
CA SER A 93 -20.13 6.97 1.39
C SER A 93 -20.48 5.66 2.10
N GLY A 94 -19.51 4.78 2.33
CA GLY A 94 -19.78 3.46 2.88
C GLY A 94 -20.45 2.51 1.88
N ASP A 95 -20.40 2.81 0.57
CA ASP A 95 -21.03 1.99 -0.47
C ASP A 95 -20.11 0.83 -0.88
N ASN A 96 -20.25 -0.30 -0.17
CA ASN A 96 -19.47 -1.50 -0.42
C ASN A 96 -19.71 -2.12 -1.81
N ARG A 97 -20.93 -2.00 -2.35
CA ARG A 97 -21.25 -2.57 -3.67
C ARG A 97 -20.55 -1.79 -4.78
N LYS A 98 -20.62 -0.45 -4.71
CA LYS A 98 -19.92 0.42 -5.66
C LYS A 98 -18.41 0.23 -5.54
N LEU A 99 -17.87 0.17 -4.31
CA LEU A 99 -16.44 -0.06 -4.07
C LEU A 99 -15.98 -1.41 -4.64
N LYS A 100 -16.71 -2.51 -4.37
CA LYS A 100 -16.47 -3.84 -4.96
C LYS A 100 -16.38 -3.76 -6.47
N THR A 101 -17.38 -3.14 -7.11
CA THR A 101 -17.45 -3.04 -8.58
C THR A 101 -16.23 -2.29 -9.14
N GLN A 102 -15.84 -1.17 -8.56
CA GLN A 102 -14.70 -0.39 -9.03
C GLN A 102 -13.37 -1.14 -8.87
N ILE A 103 -13.15 -1.76 -7.71
CA ILE A 103 -11.94 -2.57 -7.46
C ILE A 103 -11.86 -3.74 -8.45
N GLN A 104 -12.97 -4.45 -8.66
CA GLN A 104 -13.00 -5.60 -9.56
C GLN A 104 -12.74 -5.19 -11.01
N THR A 105 -13.33 -4.09 -11.49
CA THR A 105 -13.06 -3.54 -12.81
C THR A 105 -11.58 -3.22 -12.99
N LEU A 106 -10.98 -2.51 -12.04
CA LEU A 106 -9.56 -2.19 -12.07
C LEU A 106 -8.67 -3.44 -12.11
N LEU A 107 -8.99 -4.47 -11.31
CA LEU A 107 -8.24 -5.73 -11.32
C LEU A 107 -8.38 -6.45 -12.66
N MET A 108 -9.55 -6.41 -13.28
CA MET A 108 -9.77 -7.02 -14.60
C MET A 108 -8.95 -6.32 -15.69
N GLU A 109 -8.83 -5.01 -15.64
CA GLU A 109 -8.17 -4.17 -16.66
C GLU A 109 -6.64 -4.12 -16.46
N SER A 110 -6.15 -4.10 -15.22
CA SER A 110 -4.74 -3.79 -14.93
C SER A 110 -3.90 -4.98 -14.47
N ALA A 111 -4.50 -6.02 -13.90
CA ALA A 111 -3.76 -7.12 -13.31
C ALA A 111 -3.68 -8.34 -14.22
N SER A 112 -2.51 -8.97 -14.27
CA SER A 112 -2.34 -10.32 -14.82
C SER A 112 -2.78 -11.37 -13.81
N SER A 113 -3.24 -12.54 -14.28
CA SER A 113 -3.52 -13.67 -13.39
C SER A 113 -2.27 -14.22 -12.65
N PHE A 114 -1.08 -13.91 -13.14
CA PHE A 114 0.18 -14.23 -12.46
C PHE A 114 0.49 -13.24 -11.32
N ASP A 115 0.07 -11.98 -11.44
CA ASP A 115 0.31 -10.95 -10.43
C ASP A 115 -0.57 -11.16 -9.20
N THR A 116 -1.77 -11.74 -9.38
CA THR A 116 -2.76 -11.99 -8.31
C THR A 116 -2.43 -13.22 -7.45
N ALA A 117 -1.21 -13.76 -7.51
CA ALA A 117 -0.83 -14.99 -6.82
C ALA A 117 -0.49 -14.82 -5.33
N GLY A 118 -0.36 -13.59 -4.82
CA GLY A 118 0.09 -13.33 -3.45
C GLY A 118 -0.61 -12.17 -2.75
N GLU A 119 -0.74 -12.26 -1.43
CA GLU A 119 -1.36 -11.25 -0.57
C GLU A 119 -0.68 -9.87 -0.71
N ASN A 120 0.65 -9.86 -0.86
CA ASN A 120 1.44 -8.64 -1.04
C ASN A 120 1.04 -7.84 -2.29
N PHE A 121 0.56 -8.51 -3.34
CA PHE A 121 0.04 -7.85 -4.53
C PHE A 121 -1.19 -7.01 -4.19
N TYR A 122 -2.19 -7.60 -3.53
CA TYR A 122 -3.43 -6.90 -3.18
C TYR A 122 -3.20 -5.77 -2.20
N HIS A 123 -2.27 -5.96 -1.24
CA HIS A 123 -1.87 -4.89 -0.33
C HIS A 123 -1.26 -3.71 -1.10
N GLY A 124 -0.31 -3.96 -2.00
CA GLY A 124 0.31 -2.94 -2.84
C GLY A 124 -0.70 -2.24 -3.77
N PHE A 125 -1.60 -3.01 -4.38
CA PHE A 125 -2.66 -2.51 -5.24
C PHE A 125 -3.62 -1.58 -4.47
N MET A 126 -4.14 -2.02 -3.33
CA MET A 126 -5.05 -1.22 -2.50
C MET A 126 -4.36 0.00 -1.89
N LEU A 127 -3.10 -0.12 -1.47
CA LEU A 127 -2.33 1.01 -0.97
C LEU A 127 -2.12 2.06 -2.06
N GLY A 128 -1.78 1.64 -3.29
CA GLY A 128 -1.67 2.53 -4.45
C GLY A 128 -2.99 3.23 -4.76
N LEU A 129 -4.10 2.49 -4.76
CA LEU A 129 -5.43 3.05 -4.98
C LEU A 129 -5.80 4.08 -3.90
N CYS A 130 -5.56 3.77 -2.63
CA CYS A 130 -5.79 4.69 -1.52
C CYS A 130 -4.91 5.95 -1.58
N ALA A 131 -3.68 5.83 -2.08
CA ALA A 131 -2.77 6.96 -2.22
C ALA A 131 -3.23 8.00 -3.26
N LEU A 132 -4.11 7.62 -4.20
CA LEU A 132 -4.75 8.53 -5.16
C LEU A 132 -5.87 9.37 -4.54
N LEU A 133 -6.38 8.97 -3.36
CA LEU A 133 -7.47 9.66 -2.70
C LEU A 133 -6.98 10.95 -2.04
N GLY A 134 -7.42 12.10 -2.54
CA GLY A 134 -7.01 13.39 -2.03
C GLY A 134 -7.57 13.68 -0.62
N GLY A 135 -6.80 14.38 0.20
CA GLY A 135 -7.24 14.85 1.52
C GLY A 135 -6.99 13.89 2.68
N PHE A 136 -6.13 12.90 2.51
CA PHE A 136 -5.80 11.90 3.53
C PHE A 136 -4.31 11.68 3.70
N PHE A 137 -3.91 11.36 4.92
CA PHE A 137 -2.66 10.69 5.20
C PHE A 137 -2.91 9.18 5.16
N VAL A 138 -2.31 8.52 4.19
CA VAL A 138 -2.40 7.07 4.03
C VAL A 138 -1.23 6.42 4.76
N THR A 139 -1.55 5.48 5.64
CA THR A 139 -0.55 4.68 6.37
C THR A 139 -0.86 3.20 6.19
N SER A 140 0.16 2.36 6.23
CA SER A 140 -0.01 0.92 6.13
C SER A 140 0.86 0.17 7.13
N ASN A 141 0.39 -1.00 7.55
CA ASN A 141 1.09 -1.91 8.45
C ASN A 141 1.56 -1.25 9.76
N ARG A 142 0.73 -0.38 10.36
CA ARG A 142 1.02 0.26 11.65
C ARG A 142 0.18 -0.31 12.77
N GLU A 143 0.75 -0.25 13.96
CA GLU A 143 0.05 -0.65 15.19
C GLU A 143 -1.03 0.37 15.56
N SER A 144 -2.23 -0.13 15.88
CA SER A 144 -3.33 0.63 16.46
C SER A 144 -4.24 -0.32 17.23
N GLY A 145 -4.71 0.09 18.42
CA GLY A 145 -5.47 -0.78 19.30
C GLY A 145 -4.67 -2.01 19.73
N GLU A 146 -5.24 -3.19 19.55
CA GLU A 146 -4.63 -4.46 19.96
C GLU A 146 -3.96 -5.22 18.79
N GLY A 147 -3.52 -4.52 17.75
CA GLY A 147 -2.86 -5.15 16.63
C GLY A 147 -2.36 -4.19 15.56
N ARG A 148 -2.19 -4.69 14.36
CA ARG A 148 -1.67 -3.94 13.22
C ARG A 148 -2.66 -4.01 12.08
N TYR A 149 -3.14 -2.83 11.62
CA TYR A 149 -4.02 -2.73 10.46
C TYR A 149 -3.23 -2.79 9.15
N ASP A 150 -3.90 -3.17 8.06
CA ASP A 150 -3.27 -3.18 6.75
C ASP A 150 -3.18 -1.77 6.16
N ILE A 151 -4.29 -1.03 6.08
CA ILE A 151 -4.31 0.34 5.52
C ILE A 151 -5.24 1.23 6.37
N GLN A 152 -4.77 2.45 6.67
CA GLN A 152 -5.56 3.49 7.33
C GLN A 152 -5.44 4.81 6.55
N LEU A 153 -6.58 5.48 6.37
CA LEU A 153 -6.65 6.82 5.81
C LEU A 153 -7.12 7.77 6.92
N LYS A 154 -6.21 8.65 7.35
CA LYS A 154 -6.47 9.69 8.34
C LYS A 154 -6.79 10.98 7.62
N PRO A 155 -7.96 11.60 7.85
CA PRO A 155 -8.33 12.82 7.15
C PRO A 155 -7.41 13.99 7.54
N VAL A 156 -7.05 14.80 6.54
CA VAL A 156 -6.27 16.05 6.74
C VAL A 156 -7.17 17.18 7.24
N LYS A 157 -8.46 17.15 6.89
CA LYS A 157 -9.45 18.17 7.23
C LYS A 157 -10.54 17.57 8.10
N LYS A 158 -11.06 18.38 9.04
CA LYS A 158 -12.24 18.03 9.83
C LYS A 158 -13.46 17.83 8.92
N GLY A 159 -14.35 16.92 9.29
CA GLY A 159 -15.58 16.61 8.56
C GLY A 159 -15.42 15.53 7.46
N LEU A 160 -14.22 15.09 7.16
CA LEU A 160 -13.99 13.91 6.33
C LEU A 160 -13.94 12.64 7.20
N PRO A 161 -14.45 11.49 6.71
CA PRO A 161 -14.39 10.25 7.45
C PRO A 161 -12.96 9.72 7.55
N GLY A 162 -12.65 9.01 8.63
CA GLY A 162 -11.50 8.11 8.68
C GLY A 162 -11.84 6.77 8.03
N ILE A 163 -10.84 6.07 7.51
CA ILE A 163 -11.05 4.80 6.83
C ILE A 163 -10.01 3.80 7.31
N ILE A 164 -10.46 2.59 7.59
CA ILE A 164 -9.62 1.45 7.94
C ILE A 164 -9.97 0.31 7.00
N ILE A 165 -8.94 -0.31 6.41
CA ILE A 165 -9.09 -1.43 5.49
C ILE A 165 -8.24 -2.59 6.00
N GLU A 166 -8.87 -3.74 6.12
CA GLU A 166 -8.20 -5.03 6.37
C GLU A 166 -8.37 -5.90 5.14
N LEU A 167 -7.30 -6.52 4.71
CA LEU A 167 -7.22 -7.30 3.47
C LEU A 167 -7.06 -8.78 3.79
N LYS A 168 -7.75 -9.60 3.04
CA LYS A 168 -7.56 -11.05 3.06
C LYS A 168 -7.51 -11.58 1.63
N ALA A 169 -6.75 -12.64 1.41
CA ALA A 169 -6.68 -13.28 0.11
C ALA A 169 -6.71 -14.80 0.23
N GLU A 170 -7.38 -15.44 -0.71
CA GLU A 170 -7.37 -16.88 -0.86
C GLU A 170 -7.11 -17.30 -2.31
N LYS A 171 -6.57 -18.51 -2.54
CA LYS A 171 -6.20 -18.95 -3.89
C LYS A 171 -7.36 -19.58 -4.67
N ASN A 172 -8.24 -20.30 -4.01
CA ASN A 172 -9.31 -21.10 -4.64
C ASN A 172 -10.65 -20.87 -3.92
N GLY A 173 -11.11 -19.62 -3.86
CA GLY A 173 -12.34 -19.28 -3.17
C GLY A 173 -13.58 -19.32 -4.06
N THR A 174 -14.72 -19.58 -3.45
CA THR A 174 -16.07 -19.37 -4.02
C THR A 174 -16.55 -17.95 -3.69
N GLU A 175 -17.67 -17.51 -4.26
CA GLU A 175 -18.26 -16.21 -3.86
C GLU A 175 -18.65 -16.22 -2.38
N GLU A 176 -19.18 -17.34 -1.89
CA GLU A 176 -19.58 -17.48 -0.49
C GLU A 176 -18.38 -17.43 0.46
N SER A 177 -17.27 -18.13 0.12
CA SER A 177 -16.06 -18.07 0.95
C SER A 177 -15.43 -16.69 0.97
N LEU A 178 -15.43 -15.97 -0.17
CA LEU A 178 -14.94 -14.59 -0.24
C LEU A 178 -15.78 -13.64 0.61
N LYS A 179 -17.10 -13.81 0.60
CA LYS A 179 -18.00 -13.03 1.45
C LYS A 179 -17.70 -13.25 2.93
N GLN A 180 -17.60 -14.50 3.36
CA GLN A 180 -17.23 -14.84 4.73
C GLN A 180 -15.84 -14.32 5.12
N LEU A 181 -14.89 -14.35 4.18
CA LEU A 181 -13.53 -13.84 4.38
C LEU A 181 -13.52 -12.32 4.54
N SER A 182 -14.32 -11.57 3.77
CA SER A 182 -14.45 -10.12 3.91
C SER A 182 -15.12 -9.72 5.24
N GLU A 183 -16.13 -10.48 5.68
CA GLU A 183 -16.76 -10.30 7.00
C GLU A 183 -15.77 -10.61 8.14
N THR A 184 -14.92 -11.62 7.98
CA THR A 184 -13.85 -11.95 8.94
C THR A 184 -12.83 -10.81 9.04
N ALA A 185 -12.42 -10.22 7.91
CA ALA A 185 -11.54 -9.06 7.90
C ALA A 185 -12.18 -7.86 8.62
N LEU A 186 -13.45 -7.57 8.35
CA LEU A 186 -14.18 -6.51 9.02
C LEU A 186 -14.27 -6.75 10.55
N LYS A 187 -14.56 -7.98 10.96
CA LYS A 187 -14.62 -8.37 12.38
C LYS A 187 -13.28 -8.18 13.07
N GLN A 188 -12.16 -8.50 12.40
CA GLN A 188 -10.81 -8.30 12.91
C GLN A 188 -10.55 -6.82 13.24
N ILE A 189 -10.97 -5.87 12.37
CA ILE A 189 -10.84 -4.43 12.64
C ILE A 189 -11.58 -4.03 13.92
N GLN A 190 -12.79 -4.59 14.14
CA GLN A 190 -13.62 -4.29 15.30
C GLN A 190 -13.03 -4.87 16.59
N GLU A 191 -12.68 -6.16 16.59
CA GLU A 191 -12.13 -6.88 17.74
C GLU A 191 -10.78 -6.31 18.19
N LYS A 192 -9.92 -5.91 17.23
CA LYS A 192 -8.60 -5.35 17.49
C LYS A 192 -8.60 -3.83 17.70
N GLN A 193 -9.76 -3.18 17.62
CA GLN A 193 -9.93 -1.74 17.86
C GLN A 193 -8.95 -0.88 17.03
N TYR A 194 -8.78 -1.19 15.76
CA TYR A 194 -7.85 -0.47 14.87
C TYR A 194 -8.19 1.02 14.70
N ASP A 195 -9.40 1.45 15.06
CA ASP A 195 -9.86 2.83 15.03
C ASP A 195 -9.40 3.70 16.21
N THR A 196 -8.65 3.15 17.16
CA THR A 196 -8.19 3.85 18.36
C THR A 196 -7.42 5.14 18.03
N GLU A 197 -6.49 5.10 17.07
CA GLU A 197 -5.69 6.27 16.66
C GLU A 197 -6.58 7.36 16.01
N LEU A 198 -7.51 6.97 15.15
CA LEU A 198 -8.43 7.90 14.47
C LEU A 198 -9.37 8.56 15.47
N ARG A 199 -9.92 7.80 16.43
CA ARG A 199 -10.76 8.33 17.50
C ARG A 199 -10.00 9.31 18.40
N ALA A 200 -8.78 8.97 18.79
CA ALA A 200 -7.90 9.84 19.57
C ALA A 200 -7.58 11.15 18.82
N ALA A 201 -7.55 11.11 17.49
CA ALA A 201 -7.38 12.29 16.64
C ALA A 201 -8.66 13.09 16.41
N GLY A 202 -9.80 12.71 17.03
CA GLY A 202 -11.07 13.41 16.94
C GLY A 202 -11.85 13.15 15.65
N VAL A 203 -11.60 12.02 14.97
CA VAL A 203 -12.37 11.62 13.78
C VAL A 203 -13.71 11.05 14.24
N GLU A 204 -14.81 11.69 13.86
CA GLU A 204 -16.16 11.33 14.30
C GLU A 204 -16.75 10.16 13.52
N VAL A 205 -16.57 10.15 12.19
CA VAL A 205 -17.06 9.10 11.30
C VAL A 205 -15.89 8.25 10.84
N ILE A 206 -15.98 6.95 11.02
CA ILE A 206 -14.93 6.00 10.60
C ILE A 206 -15.60 4.84 9.89
N TYR A 207 -15.29 4.67 8.59
CA TYR A 207 -15.69 3.50 7.83
C TYR A 207 -14.62 2.41 7.94
N LYS A 208 -15.08 1.19 8.17
CA LYS A 208 -14.25 -0.01 8.32
C LYS A 208 -14.56 -0.95 7.18
N TYR A 209 -13.56 -1.32 6.42
CA TYR A 209 -13.71 -2.19 5.25
C TYR A 209 -12.92 -3.48 5.43
N GLY A 210 -13.61 -4.61 5.39
CA GLY A 210 -12.99 -5.92 5.17
C GLY A 210 -13.03 -6.24 3.68
N VAL A 211 -11.87 -6.42 3.06
CA VAL A 211 -11.77 -6.68 1.62
C VAL A 211 -11.10 -8.03 1.39
N ALA A 212 -11.78 -8.92 0.67
CA ALA A 212 -11.30 -10.26 0.38
C ALA A 212 -11.09 -10.45 -1.12
N PHE A 213 -9.98 -11.09 -1.48
CA PHE A 213 -9.56 -11.31 -2.86
C PHE A 213 -9.37 -12.80 -3.20
N CYS A 214 -9.73 -13.17 -4.43
CA CYS A 214 -9.37 -14.44 -5.06
C CYS A 214 -9.14 -14.24 -6.56
N GLY A 215 -7.89 -14.19 -7.00
CA GLY A 215 -7.56 -13.80 -8.36
C GLY A 215 -8.07 -12.38 -8.65
N LYS A 216 -8.90 -12.22 -9.68
CA LYS A 216 -9.51 -10.93 -10.01
C LYS A 216 -10.87 -10.68 -9.36
N ARG A 217 -11.35 -11.62 -8.54
CA ARG A 217 -12.60 -11.46 -7.79
C ARG A 217 -12.33 -10.77 -6.46
N VAL A 218 -13.27 -9.95 -6.03
CA VAL A 218 -13.23 -9.21 -4.77
C VAL A 218 -14.58 -9.22 -4.08
N GLU A 219 -14.57 -9.28 -2.77
CA GLU A 219 -15.72 -9.02 -1.91
C GLU A 219 -15.37 -7.95 -0.88
N VAL A 220 -16.37 -7.13 -0.53
CA VAL A 220 -16.21 -6.00 0.37
C VAL A 220 -17.33 -6.00 1.41
N ALA A 221 -16.95 -6.10 2.67
CA ALA A 221 -17.80 -5.86 3.82
C ALA A 221 -17.51 -4.47 4.40
N VAL A 222 -18.54 -3.78 4.92
CA VAL A 222 -18.43 -2.45 5.53
C VAL A 222 -19.16 -2.39 6.86
N GLY A 223 -18.62 -1.61 7.81
CA GLY A 223 -19.19 -1.35 9.13
C GLY A 223 -18.76 -0.02 9.73
#